data_aae64401baa2bd903b0fbfb70357e121
#
_entry.id   aae64401baa2bd903b0fbfb70357e121
#
_cell.length_a   1.000
_cell.length_b   1.000
_cell.length_c   1.000
_cell.angle_alpha   90.00
_cell.angle_beta   90.00
_cell.angle_gamma   90.00
#
_symmetry.space_group_name_H-M   'P 1'
#
loop_
_entity.id
_entity.type
_entity.pdbx_description
1 polymer ?
#
loop_
_entity_poly.entity_id
_entity_poly.type
_entity_poly.pdbx_seq_one_letter_code
_entity_poly.pdbx_strand_id
1 'polypeptide(L)' 'MAGLRTAEWRKLRLEILRRDQYTCYLCGTPEAHEVDHIRPRSKGGAEYDPENLAAVCRRCNLLKSDKLGHKGVFL' A
#
# COMPACT_ATOMS: atom_id res chain seq x y z
N MET A 1 -0.76 -5.59 -15.39
CA MET A 1 -1.58 -6.04 -15.04
C MET A 1 -2.90 -5.57 -14.78
N ALA A 2 -3.73 -6.06 -15.47
CA ALA A 2 -5.05 -5.60 -15.44
C ALA A 2 -5.71 -5.82 -14.11
N GLY A 3 -5.26 -6.80 -13.40
CA GLY A 3 -5.89 -7.12 -12.15
C GLY A 3 -5.99 -5.96 -11.18
N LEU A 4 -4.98 -5.12 -11.15
CA LEU A 4 -4.97 -4.04 -10.20
C LEU A 4 -5.76 -2.83 -10.65
N ARG A 5 -6.39 -2.91 -11.82
CA ARG A 5 -7.16 -1.81 -12.32
C ARG A 5 -8.63 -2.12 -12.41
N THR A 6 -9.04 -3.27 -11.93
CA THR A 6 -10.42 -3.67 -12.03
C THR A 6 -11.27 -2.91 -11.03
N ALA A 7 -12.57 -3.02 -11.22
CA ALA A 7 -13.50 -2.41 -10.29
C ALA A 7 -13.34 -3.05 -8.91
N GLU A 8 -12.99 -4.32 -8.88
CA GLU A 8 -12.77 -4.99 -7.62
C GLU A 8 -11.63 -4.38 -6.84
N TRP A 9 -10.55 -4.04 -7.54
CA TRP A 9 -9.42 -3.43 -6.88
C TRP A 9 -9.80 -2.05 -6.35
N ARG A 10 -10.55 -1.27 -7.14
CA ARG A 10 -10.93 0.04 -6.68
C ARG A 10 -11.81 -0.02 -5.45
N LYS A 11 -12.69 -1.00 -5.41
CA LYS A 11 -13.56 -1.16 -4.26
C LYS A 11 -12.76 -1.58 -3.04
N LEU A 12 -11.88 -2.54 -3.21
CA LEU A 12 -11.04 -3.01 -2.12
C LEU A 12 -10.15 -1.89 -1.60
N ARG A 13 -9.61 -1.11 -2.51
CA ARG A 13 -8.75 -0.01 -2.12
C ARG A 13 -9.49 0.97 -1.22
N LEU A 14 -10.71 1.31 -1.57
CA LEU A 14 -11.48 2.22 -0.73
C LEU A 14 -11.78 1.60 0.62
N GLU A 15 -12.04 0.33 0.66
CA GLU A 15 -12.30 -0.34 1.92
C GLU A 15 -11.09 -0.29 2.83
N ILE A 16 -9.92 -0.49 2.26
CA ILE A 16 -8.70 -0.45 3.05
C ILE A 16 -8.45 0.98 3.57
N LEU A 17 -8.64 1.97 2.70
CA LEU A 17 -8.42 3.34 3.13
C LEU A 17 -9.37 3.72 4.25
N ARG A 18 -10.62 3.30 4.17
CA ARG A 18 -11.57 3.61 5.21
C ARG A 18 -11.23 2.86 6.49
N ARG A 19 -10.86 1.59 6.38
CA ARG A 19 -10.49 0.80 7.53
C ARG A 19 -9.34 1.46 8.29
N ASP A 20 -8.37 1.97 7.54
CA ASP A 20 -7.18 2.56 8.13
C ASP A 20 -7.33 4.04 8.38
N GLN A 21 -8.53 4.58 8.12
CA GLN A 21 -8.84 5.98 8.37
C GLN A 21 -7.88 6.91 7.67
N TYR A 22 -7.49 6.52 6.47
CA TYR A 22 -6.59 7.32 5.64
C TYR A 22 -5.31 7.69 6.38
N THR A 23 -4.85 6.80 7.23
CA THR A 23 -3.63 7.03 8.00
C THR A 23 -2.53 6.14 7.46
N CYS A 24 -1.41 6.74 7.13
CA CYS A 24 -0.29 6.00 6.57
C CYS A 24 0.27 5.02 7.58
N TYR A 25 0.42 3.78 7.19
CA TYR A 25 0.88 2.77 8.13
C TYR A 25 2.39 2.88 8.39
N LEU A 26 3.08 3.68 7.59
CA LEU A 26 4.51 3.86 7.77
C LEU A 26 4.86 5.12 8.54
N CYS A 27 4.24 6.23 8.24
CA CYS A 27 4.60 7.47 8.90
C CYS A 27 3.47 8.09 9.74
N GLY A 28 2.28 7.57 9.62
CA GLY A 28 1.18 8.04 10.46
C GLY A 28 0.48 9.30 10.01
N THR A 29 0.81 9.83 8.86
CA THR A 29 0.14 11.03 8.38
C THR A 29 -1.31 10.69 8.03
N PRO A 30 -2.25 11.60 8.26
CA PRO A 30 -3.65 11.35 7.93
C PRO A 30 -3.96 11.63 6.46
N GLU A 31 -2.96 11.67 5.62
CA GLU A 31 -3.17 11.94 4.21
C GLU A 31 -2.75 10.76 3.34
N ALA A 32 -3.10 9.58 3.76
CA ALA A 32 -2.80 8.39 3.00
C ALA A 32 -3.95 8.09 2.06
N HIS A 33 -3.73 8.27 0.78
CA HIS A 33 -4.75 8.03 -0.22
C HIS A 33 -4.39 6.90 -1.16
N GLU A 34 -3.35 6.16 -0.85
CA GLU A 34 -2.92 5.04 -1.66
C GLU A 34 -2.88 3.80 -0.80
N VAL A 35 -2.83 2.65 -1.44
CA VAL A 35 -2.79 1.38 -0.72
C VAL A 35 -1.57 0.61 -1.19
N ASP A 36 -0.86 0.05 -0.25
CA ASP A 36 0.37 -0.65 -0.52
C ASP A 36 0.27 -2.09 -0.03
N HIS A 37 1.02 -2.97 -0.66
CA HIS A 37 1.13 -4.35 -0.21
C HIS A 37 2.22 -4.39 0.85
N ILE A 38 1.84 -4.82 2.04
CA ILE A 38 2.79 -4.87 3.14
C ILE A 38 3.90 -5.83 2.79
N ARG A 39 3.55 -7.01 2.29
CA ARG A 39 4.54 -7.94 1.80
C ARG A 39 4.44 -7.95 0.28
N PRO A 40 5.52 -7.65 -0.44
CA PRO A 40 5.45 -7.59 -1.89
C PRO A 40 5.00 -8.91 -2.50
N ARG A 41 4.31 -8.81 -3.61
CA ARG A 41 3.85 -10.01 -4.29
C ARG A 41 5.02 -10.88 -4.70
N SER A 42 6.13 -10.27 -5.03
CA SER A 42 7.30 -11.04 -5.44
C SER A 42 7.87 -11.85 -4.30
N LYS A 43 7.46 -11.55 -3.08
CA LYS A 43 7.91 -12.31 -1.93
C LYS A 43 6.78 -13.06 -1.28
N GLY A 44 5.80 -13.43 -2.07
CA GLY A 44 4.73 -14.26 -1.56
C GLY A 44 3.58 -13.52 -0.93
N GLY A 45 3.56 -12.21 -1.05
CA GLY A 45 2.44 -11.45 -0.50
C GLY A 45 1.21 -11.60 -1.36
N ALA A 46 0.06 -11.71 -0.73
CA ALA A 46 -1.19 -11.85 -1.45
C ALA A 46 -1.61 -10.54 -2.06
N GLU A 47 -2.10 -10.60 -3.29
CA GLU A 47 -2.42 -9.40 -4.03
C GLU A 47 -3.69 -8.71 -3.54
N TYR A 48 -4.69 -9.49 -3.18
CA TYR A 48 -5.96 -8.92 -2.78
C TYR A 48 -6.37 -9.23 -1.35
N ASP A 49 -5.44 -9.65 -0.55
CA ASP A 49 -5.75 -9.98 0.83
C ASP A 49 -5.76 -8.71 1.66
N PRO A 50 -6.89 -8.33 2.25
CA PRO A 50 -6.94 -7.11 3.06
C PRO A 50 -5.91 -7.08 4.17
N GLU A 51 -5.50 -8.24 4.67
CA GLU A 51 -4.50 -8.25 5.72
C GLU A 51 -3.10 -7.99 5.22
N ASN A 52 -2.93 -8.00 3.91
CA ASN A 52 -1.65 -7.66 3.32
C ASN A 52 -1.68 -6.28 2.67
N LEU A 53 -2.73 -5.51 2.92
CA LEU A 53 -2.88 -4.20 2.32
C LEU A 53 -3.02 -3.16 3.41
N ALA A 54 -2.45 -2.00 3.18
CA ALA A 54 -2.53 -0.93 4.16
C ALA A 54 -2.48 0.42 3.47
N ALA A 55 -3.11 1.41 4.10
CA ALA A 55 -3.10 2.75 3.57
C ALA A 55 -1.69 3.32 3.68
N VAL A 56 -1.27 4.05 2.68
CA VAL A 56 0.07 4.62 2.66
C VAL A 56 0.00 5.98 1.99
N CYS A 57 0.81 6.92 2.45
CA CYS A 57 0.85 8.21 1.81
C CYS A 57 1.75 8.12 0.58
N ARG A 58 1.57 9.07 -0.32
CA ARG A 58 2.33 9.04 -1.55
C ARG A 58 3.83 9.07 -1.31
N ARG A 59 4.27 9.88 -0.36
CA ARG A 59 5.68 9.98 -0.09
C ARG A 59 6.27 8.64 0.35
N CYS A 60 5.64 8.00 1.30
CA CYS A 60 6.14 6.73 1.79
C CYS A 60 6.05 5.66 0.71
N ASN A 61 4.99 5.71 -0.09
CA ASN A 61 4.83 4.73 -1.15
C ASN A 61 5.94 4.87 -2.17
N LEU A 62 6.30 6.09 -2.52
CA LEU A 62 7.38 6.31 -3.46
C LEU A 62 8.70 5.86 -2.89
N LEU A 63 8.95 6.16 -1.64
CA LEU A 63 10.20 5.75 -1.00
C LEU A 63 10.29 4.24 -0.91
N LYS A 64 9.19 3.60 -0.57
CA LYS A 64 9.21 2.17 -0.43
C LYS A 64 9.35 1.47 -1.77
N SER A 65 8.72 1.99 -2.79
CA SER A 65 8.77 1.32 -4.07
C SER A 65 10.02 1.66 -4.86
N ASP A 66 10.83 2.57 -4.38
CA ASP A 66 12.10 2.86 -5.04
C ASP A 66 13.02 1.70 -4.78
N LYS A 67 13.16 0.86 -5.75
CA LYS A 67 13.98 -0.32 -5.58
C LYS A 67 15.36 -0.01 -5.25
N LEU A 68 15.80 1.15 -5.59
CA LEU A 68 17.16 1.48 -5.36
C LEU A 68 17.38 1.87 -3.96
N GLY A 69 16.50 2.69 -3.46
CA GLY A 69 16.73 3.20 -2.16
C GLY A 69 16.13 2.41 -1.07
N HIS A 70 15.43 1.40 -1.42
CA HIS A 70 14.70 0.72 -0.39
C HIS A 70 15.57 0.12 0.66
N LYS A 71 16.82 -0.14 0.35
CA LYS A 71 17.64 -0.69 1.35
C LYS A 71 17.92 0.32 2.36
N GLY A 72 17.41 0.18 3.48
CA GLY A 72 17.73 1.06 4.55
C GLY A 72 17.00 2.36 4.57
N VAL A 73 16.13 2.56 3.64
CA VAL A 73 15.43 3.81 3.60
C VAL A 73 14.54 4.00 4.83
N PHE A 74 13.97 2.95 5.31
CA PHE A 74 13.10 3.04 6.46
C PHE A 74 13.73 2.50 7.73
N LEU A 75 14.99 2.38 7.72
CA LEU A 75 15.67 1.87 8.89
C LEU A 75 16.11 2.97 9.84
#